data_b6aebd12bd03f2b26cb29c7858814b1f
#
_entry.id   b6aebd12bd03f2b26cb29c7858814b1f
#
_cell.length_a   1.000
_cell.length_b   1.000
_cell.length_c   1.000
_cell.angle_alpha   90.00
_cell.angle_beta   90.00
_cell.angle_gamma   90.00
#
_symmetry.space_group_name_H-M   'P 1'
#
loop_
_entity.id
_entity.type
_entity.pdbx_description
1 polymer ?
#
loop_
_entity_poly.entity_id
_entity_poly.type
_entity_poly.pdbx_seq_one_letter_code
_entity_poly.pdbx_strand_id
1 'polypeptide(L)'
;MSIKKAKVGFVALVFAASSLVAFNSATSANAAPTGQWCKGVKIAAFPGGPQGGVFANNVYNGYRQAQRDLGPTVKYYFSDWDPAKMVTQWKEAIATKPNGIAMYGFMGPEAAKPLVDESYKKGIIVTTLNTSLVDLQAQYSTQGFGYVGAVNYKAGVDLATEMAKRGKLATGDEAFVWGLKGQGGDRGQRTVGVIEGFEKLKIKVIYQEIDQATNTTPASGGPTFAGIMAKNPKVKAVVTDHGGLTATAATYMKAANLKAGAVYFGGFDVSPATTTAIESGFLQLVIDQQPFLQGYLPILQICLTKKFGFSGLDVNTAGGFVDKSNVAVVAPLAKVEIR
;
A
#
# COMPACT_ATOMS: atom_id res chain seq x y z
N MET A 1 100.63 12.22 7.54
CA MET A 1 101.28 11.14 6.87
C MET A 1 100.24 10.42 5.96
N SER A 2 100.53 10.45 4.72
CA SER A 2 100.00 9.79 3.54
C SER A 2 98.49 9.58 3.35
N ILE A 3 97.97 10.43 2.52
CA ILE A 3 96.66 10.41 1.89
C ILE A 3 96.78 9.50 0.70
N LYS A 4 95.95 8.46 0.58
CA LYS A 4 95.74 7.72 -0.66
C LYS A 4 94.35 8.02 -1.23
N LYS A 5 94.38 8.64 -2.39
CA LYS A 5 93.26 8.94 -3.23
C LYS A 5 92.72 7.63 -3.84
N ALA A 6 91.42 7.33 -3.68
CA ALA A 6 90.69 6.26 -4.37
C ALA A 6 89.86 6.86 -5.50
N LYS A 7 90.03 6.28 -6.68
CA LYS A 7 89.40 6.69 -7.93
C LYS A 7 87.93 6.34 -7.95
N VAL A 8 87.11 7.27 -8.30
CA VAL A 8 85.68 7.09 -8.58
C VAL A 8 85.52 6.49 -9.98
N GLY A 9 85.01 5.26 -10.06
CA GLY A 9 84.63 4.64 -11.30
C GLY A 9 83.18 5.01 -11.65
N PHE A 10 82.97 5.57 -12.80
CA PHE A 10 81.67 5.91 -13.38
C PHE A 10 81.06 4.65 -13.92
N VAL A 11 79.97 4.15 -13.26
CA VAL A 11 79.14 3.07 -13.78
C VAL A 11 77.96 3.73 -14.48
N ALA A 12 77.89 3.57 -15.78
CA ALA A 12 76.80 4.02 -16.59
C ALA A 12 75.61 3.09 -16.32
N LEU A 13 74.56 3.62 -15.68
CA LEU A 13 73.30 2.95 -15.54
C LEU A 13 72.49 3.08 -16.83
N VAL A 14 72.33 1.98 -17.52
CA VAL A 14 71.38 1.84 -18.61
C VAL A 14 69.97 1.85 -18.04
N PHE A 15 69.26 2.93 -18.24
CA PHE A 15 67.81 2.99 -17.96
C PHE A 15 67.06 2.15 -18.96
N ALA A 16 66.67 0.95 -18.61
CA ALA A 16 65.65 0.21 -19.34
C ALA A 16 64.31 0.96 -19.21
N ALA A 17 63.82 1.50 -20.26
CA ALA A 17 62.48 2.08 -20.36
C ALA A 17 61.45 0.96 -20.20
N SER A 18 61.00 0.76 -18.95
CA SER A 18 59.84 -0.04 -18.64
C SER A 18 58.62 0.74 -19.09
N SER A 19 58.04 0.35 -20.23
CA SER A 19 56.73 0.81 -20.68
C SER A 19 55.70 0.47 -19.61
N LEU A 20 55.32 1.46 -18.81
CA LEU A 20 54.09 1.42 -18.02
C LEU A 20 52.93 1.28 -19.01
N VAL A 21 52.47 0.06 -19.22
CA VAL A 21 51.16 -0.20 -19.73
C VAL A 21 50.22 0.26 -18.63
N ALA A 22 49.73 1.49 -18.74
CA ALA A 22 48.63 1.97 -17.97
C ALA A 22 47.42 1.07 -18.27
N PHE A 23 47.13 0.13 -17.38
CA PHE A 23 45.83 -0.50 -17.32
C PHE A 23 44.82 0.59 -16.99
N ASN A 24 44.35 1.30 -18.02
CA ASN A 24 43.09 2.02 -17.94
C ASN A 24 41.96 0.97 -17.90
N SER A 25 41.88 0.24 -16.78
CA SER A 25 40.66 -0.34 -16.34
C SER A 25 39.80 0.80 -15.83
N ALA A 26 39.31 1.64 -16.74
CA ALA A 26 38.12 2.39 -16.49
C ALA A 26 37.00 1.36 -16.34
N THR A 27 36.90 0.76 -15.16
CA THR A 27 35.61 0.26 -14.69
C THR A 27 34.69 1.46 -14.80
N SER A 28 33.89 1.45 -15.89
CA SER A 28 32.74 2.32 -15.95
C SER A 28 31.98 2.04 -14.66
N ALA A 29 32.18 2.84 -13.62
CA ALA A 29 31.25 2.90 -12.52
C ALA A 29 29.93 3.21 -13.22
N ASN A 30 29.08 2.20 -13.38
CA ASN A 30 27.76 2.40 -13.93
C ASN A 30 27.12 3.45 -13.04
N ALA A 31 27.06 4.67 -13.56
CA ALA A 31 26.40 5.76 -12.88
C ALA A 31 25.01 5.26 -12.49
N ALA A 32 24.57 5.58 -11.27
CA ALA A 32 23.23 5.22 -10.85
C ALA A 32 22.24 5.61 -11.96
N PRO A 33 21.24 4.75 -12.26
CA PRO A 33 20.31 5.04 -13.34
C PRO A 33 19.66 6.39 -13.13
N THR A 34 19.73 7.27 -14.13
CA THR A 34 19.14 8.60 -14.12
C THR A 34 17.90 8.63 -14.99
N GLY A 35 16.87 9.36 -14.59
CA GLY A 35 15.66 9.55 -15.40
C GLY A 35 14.87 8.25 -15.61
N GLN A 36 14.33 8.07 -16.82
CA GLN A 36 13.41 6.97 -17.16
C GLN A 36 14.16 5.63 -17.43
N TRP A 37 14.90 5.16 -16.45
CA TRP A 37 15.74 3.96 -16.56
C TRP A 37 14.94 2.64 -16.73
N CYS A 38 13.64 2.64 -16.42
CA CYS A 38 12.74 1.50 -16.61
C CYS A 38 12.06 1.49 -18.00
N LYS A 39 12.48 2.36 -18.91
CA LYS A 39 11.96 2.40 -20.28
C LYS A 39 12.07 1.04 -20.97
N GLY A 40 11.01 0.66 -21.70
CA GLY A 40 10.89 -0.62 -22.37
C GLY A 40 10.28 -1.74 -21.52
N VAL A 41 10.11 -1.55 -20.22
CA VAL A 41 9.38 -2.49 -19.36
C VAL A 41 7.86 -2.25 -19.52
N LYS A 42 7.09 -3.33 -19.72
CA LYS A 42 5.63 -3.30 -19.85
C LYS A 42 5.01 -3.85 -18.57
N ILE A 43 4.07 -3.13 -17.96
CA ILE A 43 3.45 -3.50 -16.69
C ILE A 43 1.93 -3.43 -16.83
N ALA A 44 1.25 -4.45 -16.31
CA ALA A 44 -0.19 -4.40 -16.06
C ALA A 44 -0.40 -4.00 -14.59
N ALA A 45 -1.16 -2.95 -14.34
CA ALA A 45 -1.35 -2.39 -13.01
C ALA A 45 -2.85 -2.29 -12.67
N PHE A 46 -3.19 -2.71 -11.47
CA PHE A 46 -4.56 -2.80 -10.99
C PHE A 46 -4.77 -1.81 -9.83
N PRO A 47 -5.50 -0.69 -10.04
CA PRO A 47 -5.90 0.19 -8.94
C PRO A 47 -6.94 -0.43 -7.99
N GLY A 48 -7.55 -1.55 -8.36
CA GLY A 48 -8.44 -2.39 -7.54
C GLY A 48 -9.91 -1.99 -7.64
N GLY A 49 -10.27 -0.81 -7.19
CA GLY A 49 -11.65 -0.33 -7.16
C GLY A 49 -12.13 0.30 -8.46
N PRO A 50 -13.29 0.96 -8.40
CA PRO A 50 -13.79 1.75 -9.51
C PRO A 50 -12.90 2.96 -9.78
N GLN A 51 -12.89 3.41 -11.04
CA GLN A 51 -12.21 4.65 -11.40
C GLN A 51 -12.84 5.83 -10.65
N GLY A 52 -11.99 6.68 -10.05
CA GLY A 52 -12.44 7.79 -9.20
C GLY A 52 -12.78 7.40 -7.75
N GLY A 53 -12.76 6.12 -7.41
CA GLY A 53 -12.92 5.67 -6.01
C GLY A 53 -11.75 6.15 -5.14
N VAL A 54 -12.04 6.57 -3.91
CA VAL A 54 -11.09 7.23 -2.98
C VAL A 54 -9.73 6.53 -2.94
N PHE A 55 -9.69 5.26 -2.58
CA PHE A 55 -8.45 4.49 -2.48
C PHE A 55 -7.85 4.21 -3.86
N ALA A 56 -8.68 3.71 -4.79
CA ALA A 56 -8.24 3.30 -6.12
C ALA A 56 -7.61 4.47 -6.90
N ASN A 57 -8.13 5.69 -6.72
CA ASN A 57 -7.62 6.87 -7.40
C ASN A 57 -6.24 7.28 -6.88
N ASN A 58 -6.02 7.22 -5.57
CA ASN A 58 -4.70 7.48 -4.97
C ASN A 58 -3.65 6.45 -5.45
N VAL A 59 -4.00 5.16 -5.49
CA VAL A 59 -3.13 4.11 -6.05
C VAL A 59 -2.84 4.37 -7.52
N TYR A 60 -3.87 4.70 -8.30
CA TYR A 60 -3.73 5.04 -9.71
C TYR A 60 -2.78 6.22 -9.93
N ASN A 61 -2.88 7.27 -9.12
CA ASN A 61 -1.98 8.42 -9.18
C ASN A 61 -0.54 8.03 -8.84
N GLY A 62 -0.33 7.14 -7.86
CA GLY A 62 0.97 6.56 -7.55
C GLY A 62 1.56 5.79 -8.75
N TYR A 63 0.78 4.94 -9.39
CA TYR A 63 1.20 4.25 -10.62
C TYR A 63 1.58 5.23 -11.74
N ARG A 64 0.76 6.25 -11.98
CA ARG A 64 1.04 7.27 -13.00
C ARG A 64 2.30 8.06 -12.69
N GLN A 65 2.54 8.38 -11.41
CA GLN A 65 3.77 9.06 -11.03
C GLN A 65 4.99 8.17 -11.30
N ALA A 66 4.95 6.91 -10.85
CA ALA A 66 6.04 5.96 -11.13
C ALA A 66 6.28 5.77 -12.64
N GLN A 67 5.20 5.74 -13.44
CA GLN A 67 5.34 5.70 -14.91
C GLN A 67 6.07 6.92 -15.46
N ARG A 68 5.75 8.12 -14.99
CA ARG A 68 6.43 9.36 -15.43
C ARG A 68 7.90 9.39 -15.02
N ASP A 69 8.19 8.99 -13.79
CA ASP A 69 9.54 9.09 -13.21
C ASP A 69 10.47 8.01 -13.75
N LEU A 70 9.97 6.79 -13.92
CA LEU A 70 10.77 5.61 -14.23
C LEU A 70 10.70 5.20 -15.72
N GLY A 71 9.63 5.57 -16.44
CA GLY A 71 9.47 5.37 -17.89
C GLY A 71 8.93 4.02 -18.37
N PRO A 72 8.35 3.11 -17.56
CA PRO A 72 7.72 1.91 -18.08
C PRO A 72 6.43 2.25 -18.84
N THR A 73 5.98 1.33 -19.70
CA THR A 73 4.64 1.39 -20.29
C THR A 73 3.68 0.67 -19.35
N VAL A 74 2.65 1.35 -18.87
CA VAL A 74 1.68 0.78 -17.91
C VAL A 74 0.29 0.74 -18.51
N LYS A 75 -0.36 -0.43 -18.45
CA LYS A 75 -1.79 -0.61 -18.76
C LYS A 75 -2.55 -0.80 -17.46
N TYR A 76 -3.64 -0.06 -17.29
CA TYR A 76 -4.44 -0.05 -16.05
C TYR A 76 -5.72 -0.84 -16.20
N TYR A 77 -6.12 -1.56 -15.13
CA TYR A 77 -7.31 -2.38 -15.05
C TYR A 77 -8.09 -2.04 -13.77
N PHE A 78 -9.28 -1.50 -13.90
CA PHE A 78 -10.16 -1.20 -12.77
C PHE A 78 -11.15 -2.35 -12.57
N SER A 79 -11.16 -2.90 -11.37
CA SER A 79 -11.87 -4.16 -11.07
C SER A 79 -13.10 -3.98 -10.17
N ASP A 80 -13.46 -2.76 -9.80
CA ASP A 80 -14.66 -2.41 -9.00
C ASP A 80 -14.76 -3.18 -7.67
N TRP A 81 -13.62 -3.55 -7.09
CA TRP A 81 -13.53 -4.41 -5.90
C TRP A 81 -14.23 -5.77 -6.09
N ASP A 82 -14.36 -6.23 -7.33
CA ASP A 82 -14.94 -7.53 -7.67
C ASP A 82 -13.83 -8.56 -7.88
N PRO A 83 -13.71 -9.59 -7.01
CA PRO A 83 -12.68 -10.63 -7.12
C PRO A 83 -12.75 -11.42 -8.43
N ALA A 84 -13.97 -11.71 -8.94
CA ALA A 84 -14.14 -12.48 -10.18
C ALA A 84 -13.69 -11.66 -11.40
N LYS A 85 -14.01 -10.35 -11.40
CA LYS A 85 -13.53 -9.41 -12.42
C LYS A 85 -12.00 -9.29 -12.37
N MET A 86 -11.39 -9.22 -11.17
CA MET A 86 -9.93 -9.21 -11.01
C MET A 86 -9.28 -10.45 -11.63
N VAL A 87 -9.81 -11.63 -11.34
CA VAL A 87 -9.31 -12.90 -11.89
C VAL A 87 -9.38 -12.89 -13.42
N THR A 88 -10.50 -12.45 -14.01
CA THR A 88 -10.67 -12.36 -15.46
C THR A 88 -9.67 -11.39 -16.07
N GLN A 89 -9.54 -10.20 -15.52
CA GLN A 89 -8.61 -9.18 -15.99
C GLN A 89 -7.15 -9.59 -15.81
N TRP A 90 -6.81 -10.40 -14.79
CA TRP A 90 -5.45 -10.91 -14.64
C TRP A 90 -5.11 -11.90 -15.75
N LYS A 91 -6.03 -12.82 -16.10
CA LYS A 91 -5.85 -13.70 -17.26
C LYS A 91 -5.64 -12.92 -18.55
N GLU A 92 -6.44 -11.87 -18.77
CA GLU A 92 -6.25 -10.95 -19.91
C GLU A 92 -4.87 -10.28 -19.87
N ALA A 93 -4.43 -9.80 -18.70
CA ALA A 93 -3.12 -9.19 -18.53
C ALA A 93 -2.00 -10.17 -18.88
N ILE A 94 -2.04 -11.41 -18.38
CA ILE A 94 -1.07 -12.47 -18.69
C ILE A 94 -1.00 -12.72 -20.22
N ALA A 95 -2.14 -12.72 -20.91
CA ALA A 95 -2.21 -12.92 -22.35
C ALA A 95 -1.47 -11.82 -23.14
N THR A 96 -1.35 -10.60 -22.61
CA THR A 96 -0.59 -9.49 -23.21
C THR A 96 0.92 -9.62 -23.02
N LYS A 97 1.40 -10.62 -22.27
CA LYS A 97 2.81 -10.89 -21.96
C LYS A 97 3.55 -9.64 -21.43
N PRO A 98 3.08 -9.01 -20.33
CA PRO A 98 3.81 -7.91 -19.71
C PRO A 98 5.10 -8.43 -19.06
N ASN A 99 6.00 -7.54 -18.69
CA ASN A 99 7.16 -7.90 -17.87
C ASN A 99 6.82 -8.03 -16.38
N GLY A 100 5.76 -7.35 -15.95
CA GLY A 100 5.28 -7.44 -14.57
C GLY A 100 3.81 -7.11 -14.42
N ILE A 101 3.25 -7.55 -13.30
CA ILE A 101 1.87 -7.31 -12.88
C ILE A 101 1.88 -6.76 -11.45
N ALA A 102 1.33 -5.57 -11.25
CA ALA A 102 1.07 -4.99 -9.94
C ALA A 102 -0.41 -5.22 -9.59
N MET A 103 -0.68 -6.08 -8.60
CA MET A 103 -2.00 -6.66 -8.36
C MET A 103 -2.36 -6.69 -6.87
N TYR A 104 -3.65 -6.60 -6.56
CA TYR A 104 -4.18 -6.89 -5.23
C TYR A 104 -4.26 -8.40 -4.97
N GLY A 105 -3.97 -8.81 -3.74
CA GLY A 105 -4.30 -10.16 -3.28
C GLY A 105 -5.78 -10.34 -2.89
N PHE A 106 -6.63 -9.39 -3.26
CA PHE A 106 -8.02 -9.26 -2.82
C PHE A 106 -8.92 -10.46 -3.19
N MET A 107 -8.61 -11.19 -4.27
CA MET A 107 -9.33 -12.41 -4.65
C MET A 107 -9.02 -13.60 -3.73
N GLY A 108 -8.06 -13.48 -2.83
CA GLY A 108 -7.61 -14.55 -1.94
C GLY A 108 -6.56 -15.48 -2.55
N PRO A 109 -5.85 -16.25 -1.70
CA PRO A 109 -4.72 -17.06 -2.14
C PRO A 109 -5.10 -18.20 -3.09
N GLU A 110 -6.25 -18.83 -2.89
CA GLU A 110 -6.71 -19.96 -3.74
C GLU A 110 -6.97 -19.53 -5.19
N ALA A 111 -7.67 -18.42 -5.37
CA ALA A 111 -7.94 -17.89 -6.71
C ALA A 111 -6.70 -17.25 -7.36
N ALA A 112 -5.81 -16.69 -6.55
CA ALA A 112 -4.58 -16.05 -7.03
C ALA A 112 -3.49 -17.07 -7.42
N LYS A 113 -3.37 -18.20 -6.70
CA LYS A 113 -2.27 -19.16 -6.89
C LYS A 113 -2.06 -19.60 -8.34
N PRO A 114 -3.08 -20.11 -9.08
CA PRO A 114 -2.87 -20.53 -10.47
C PRO A 114 -2.42 -19.38 -11.38
N LEU A 115 -2.84 -18.15 -11.11
CA LEU A 115 -2.47 -16.97 -11.90
C LEU A 115 -1.04 -16.50 -11.59
N VAL A 116 -0.62 -16.59 -10.34
CA VAL A 116 0.78 -16.32 -9.92
C VAL A 116 1.71 -17.37 -10.55
N ASP A 117 1.39 -18.64 -10.41
CA ASP A 117 2.20 -19.75 -10.97
C ASP A 117 2.33 -19.60 -12.50
N GLU A 118 1.22 -19.28 -13.20
CA GLU A 118 1.23 -19.03 -14.64
C GLU A 118 2.05 -17.80 -15.00
N SER A 119 1.96 -16.72 -14.20
CA SER A 119 2.75 -15.50 -14.41
C SER A 119 4.25 -15.80 -14.35
N TYR A 120 4.71 -16.48 -13.29
CA TYR A 120 6.14 -16.84 -13.16
C TYR A 120 6.60 -17.83 -14.21
N LYS A 121 5.77 -18.82 -14.58
CA LYS A 121 6.07 -19.73 -15.70
C LYS A 121 6.32 -18.97 -17.02
N LYS A 122 5.69 -17.83 -17.19
CA LYS A 122 5.85 -16.95 -18.37
C LYS A 122 6.91 -15.85 -18.18
N GLY A 123 7.63 -15.84 -17.07
CA GLY A 123 8.65 -14.83 -16.77
C GLY A 123 8.07 -13.45 -16.43
N ILE A 124 6.83 -13.41 -15.95
CA ILE A 124 6.14 -12.19 -15.52
C ILE A 124 6.31 -12.01 -14.02
N ILE A 125 6.91 -10.91 -13.60
CA ILE A 125 7.12 -10.56 -12.20
C ILE A 125 5.78 -10.12 -11.59
N VAL A 126 5.47 -10.59 -10.38
CA VAL A 126 4.26 -10.16 -9.66
C VAL A 126 4.65 -9.40 -8.40
N THR A 127 3.96 -8.29 -8.16
CA THR A 127 4.01 -7.57 -6.88
C THR A 127 2.58 -7.34 -6.42
N THR A 128 2.27 -7.74 -5.19
CA THR A 128 0.96 -7.47 -4.60
C THR A 128 0.96 -6.16 -3.82
N LEU A 129 -0.21 -5.56 -3.70
CA LEU A 129 -0.42 -4.36 -2.89
C LEU A 129 -1.70 -4.48 -2.05
N ASN A 130 -1.76 -3.75 -0.95
CA ASN A 130 -2.86 -3.65 0.00
C ASN A 130 -3.28 -4.97 0.68
N THR A 131 -3.32 -6.06 -0.03
CA THR A 131 -3.65 -7.41 0.46
C THR A 131 -2.54 -8.36 0.07
N SER A 132 -1.86 -8.95 1.05
CA SER A 132 -0.74 -9.85 0.82
C SER A 132 -1.22 -11.25 0.42
N LEU A 133 -0.33 -11.98 -0.27
CA LEU A 133 -0.45 -13.40 -0.57
C LEU A 133 0.77 -14.09 0.02
N VAL A 134 0.79 -14.22 1.35
CA VAL A 134 1.97 -14.55 2.17
C VAL A 134 2.73 -15.77 1.65
N ASP A 135 2.05 -16.89 1.43
CA ASP A 135 2.69 -18.15 1.00
C ASP A 135 3.25 -18.03 -0.42
N LEU A 136 2.53 -17.34 -1.32
CA LEU A 136 3.00 -17.11 -2.70
C LEU A 136 4.15 -16.11 -2.73
N GLN A 137 4.12 -15.09 -1.87
CA GLN A 137 5.23 -14.17 -1.70
C GLN A 137 6.48 -14.92 -1.20
N ALA A 138 6.35 -15.78 -0.18
CA ALA A 138 7.45 -16.59 0.31
C ALA A 138 8.02 -17.51 -0.79
N GLN A 139 7.15 -18.12 -1.60
CA GLN A 139 7.55 -19.04 -2.69
C GLN A 139 8.34 -18.34 -3.79
N TYR A 140 7.95 -17.10 -4.16
CA TYR A 140 8.48 -16.40 -5.33
C TYR A 140 9.30 -15.13 -4.99
N SER A 141 9.58 -14.85 -3.71
CA SER A 141 10.29 -13.65 -3.27
C SER A 141 11.63 -13.43 -3.96
N THR A 142 12.43 -14.49 -4.12
CA THR A 142 13.72 -14.45 -4.81
C THR A 142 13.60 -14.15 -6.32
N GLN A 143 12.41 -14.33 -6.88
CA GLN A 143 12.08 -14.01 -8.27
C GLN A 143 11.37 -12.66 -8.41
N GLY A 144 11.35 -11.85 -7.33
CA GLY A 144 10.83 -10.50 -7.35
C GLY A 144 9.37 -10.38 -6.88
N PHE A 145 8.75 -11.44 -6.32
CA PHE A 145 7.44 -11.30 -5.72
C PHE A 145 7.54 -10.44 -4.45
N GLY A 146 6.90 -9.28 -4.47
CA GLY A 146 6.88 -8.39 -3.34
C GLY A 146 5.49 -7.99 -2.88
N TYR A 147 5.46 -7.29 -1.76
CA TYR A 147 4.26 -6.73 -1.17
C TYR A 147 4.47 -5.26 -0.79
N VAL A 148 3.45 -4.45 -1.05
CA VAL A 148 3.42 -3.05 -0.62
C VAL A 148 2.03 -2.76 -0.04
N GLY A 149 1.94 -2.62 1.28
CA GLY A 149 0.64 -2.40 1.92
C GLY A 149 0.73 -2.35 3.44
N ALA A 150 -0.41 -2.25 4.10
CA ALA A 150 -0.50 -2.33 5.54
C ALA A 150 -0.33 -3.79 6.02
N VAL A 151 0.26 -3.99 7.19
CA VAL A 151 0.13 -5.25 7.92
C VAL A 151 -1.29 -5.28 8.50
N ASN A 152 -2.22 -5.88 7.76
CA ASN A 152 -3.66 -5.68 7.94
C ASN A 152 -4.16 -5.98 9.36
N TYR A 153 -3.82 -7.15 9.92
CA TYR A 153 -4.21 -7.50 11.29
C TYR A 153 -3.72 -6.46 12.32
N LYS A 154 -2.43 -6.13 12.26
CA LYS A 154 -1.83 -5.16 13.18
C LYS A 154 -2.47 -3.78 13.02
N ALA A 155 -2.70 -3.32 11.81
CA ALA A 155 -3.34 -2.03 11.55
C ALA A 155 -4.75 -1.97 12.16
N GLY A 156 -5.51 -3.07 12.11
CA GLY A 156 -6.81 -3.18 12.76
C GLY A 156 -6.72 -3.08 14.28
N VAL A 157 -5.80 -3.84 14.90
CA VAL A 157 -5.56 -3.79 16.35
C VAL A 157 -5.11 -2.41 16.81
N ASP A 158 -4.18 -1.80 16.08
CA ASP A 158 -3.66 -0.46 16.39
C ASP A 158 -4.78 0.59 16.34
N LEU A 159 -5.66 0.54 15.31
CA LEU A 159 -6.80 1.46 15.20
C LEU A 159 -7.76 1.32 16.38
N ALA A 160 -8.18 0.10 16.70
CA ALA A 160 -9.09 -0.16 17.82
C ALA A 160 -8.50 0.32 19.16
N THR A 161 -7.21 0.04 19.38
CA THR A 161 -6.49 0.43 20.60
C THR A 161 -6.42 1.96 20.74
N GLU A 162 -6.02 2.65 19.67
CA GLU A 162 -5.91 4.11 19.70
C GLU A 162 -7.30 4.79 19.79
N MET A 163 -8.32 4.22 19.15
CA MET A 163 -9.70 4.70 19.31
C MET A 163 -10.21 4.55 20.73
N ALA A 164 -9.98 3.39 21.36
CA ALA A 164 -10.37 3.18 22.75
C ALA A 164 -9.69 4.17 23.69
N LYS A 165 -8.38 4.36 23.51
CA LYS A 165 -7.58 5.29 24.31
C LYS A 165 -8.03 6.74 24.14
N ARG A 166 -8.10 7.24 22.91
CA ARG A 166 -8.43 8.64 22.60
C ARG A 166 -9.91 8.94 22.81
N GLY A 167 -10.79 7.98 22.49
CA GLY A 167 -12.23 8.06 22.75
C GLY A 167 -12.64 7.80 24.20
N LYS A 168 -11.66 7.46 25.07
CA LYS A 168 -11.88 7.13 26.49
C LYS A 168 -12.95 6.06 26.69
N LEU A 169 -12.92 5.02 25.83
CA LEU A 169 -13.84 3.91 25.95
C LEU A 169 -13.52 3.06 27.18
N ALA A 170 -14.56 2.66 27.90
CA ALA A 170 -14.46 1.84 29.10
C ALA A 170 -14.90 0.39 28.86
N THR A 171 -14.52 -0.49 29.77
CA THR A 171 -15.01 -1.88 29.80
C THR A 171 -16.54 -1.91 29.74
N GLY A 172 -17.10 -2.68 28.82
CA GLY A 172 -18.54 -2.85 28.62
C GLY A 172 -19.16 -1.85 27.65
N ASP A 173 -18.41 -0.83 27.19
CA ASP A 173 -18.88 0.05 26.11
C ASP A 173 -19.08 -0.74 24.81
N GLU A 174 -19.84 -0.19 23.87
CA GLU A 174 -20.18 -0.82 22.62
C GLU A 174 -19.53 -0.10 21.43
N ALA A 175 -18.94 -0.88 20.51
CA ALA A 175 -18.36 -0.40 19.26
C ALA A 175 -19.05 -1.08 18.06
N PHE A 176 -19.42 -0.30 17.07
CA PHE A 176 -19.91 -0.81 15.78
C PHE A 176 -18.74 -0.91 14.81
N VAL A 177 -18.49 -2.11 14.27
CA VAL A 177 -17.46 -2.39 13.27
C VAL A 177 -18.13 -2.79 11.95
N TRP A 178 -17.93 -1.98 10.93
CA TRP A 178 -18.42 -2.23 9.58
C TRP A 178 -17.24 -2.57 8.67
N GLY A 179 -17.09 -3.85 8.33
CA GLY A 179 -15.87 -4.35 7.72
C GLY A 179 -16.07 -5.50 6.75
N LEU A 180 -14.97 -6.07 6.30
CA LEU A 180 -14.90 -7.15 5.30
C LEU A 180 -14.29 -8.43 5.90
N LYS A 181 -14.73 -8.83 7.11
CA LYS A 181 -14.23 -10.03 7.79
C LYS A 181 -14.41 -11.30 6.95
N GLY A 182 -15.54 -11.40 6.26
CA GLY A 182 -15.89 -12.56 5.42
C GLY A 182 -15.06 -12.68 4.14
N GLN A 183 -14.29 -11.65 3.79
CA GLN A 183 -13.50 -11.65 2.56
C GLN A 183 -12.33 -12.66 2.57
N GLY A 184 -12.02 -13.28 3.67
CA GLY A 184 -10.93 -14.25 3.75
C GLY A 184 -9.53 -13.65 3.49
N GLY A 185 -8.51 -14.50 3.64
CA GLY A 185 -7.11 -14.12 3.44
C GLY A 185 -6.70 -12.90 4.28
N ASP A 186 -5.62 -12.25 3.87
CA ASP A 186 -5.07 -11.09 4.59
C ASP A 186 -6.04 -9.89 4.65
N ARG A 187 -6.93 -9.72 3.65
CA ARG A 187 -7.87 -8.58 3.66
C ARG A 187 -8.85 -8.63 4.82
N GLY A 188 -9.40 -9.80 5.12
CA GLY A 188 -10.30 -10.00 6.25
C GLY A 188 -9.61 -9.78 7.60
N GLN A 189 -8.31 -10.01 7.69
CA GLN A 189 -7.53 -9.85 8.91
C GLN A 189 -7.54 -8.42 9.46
N ARG A 190 -7.73 -7.40 8.62
CA ARG A 190 -7.90 -6.02 9.09
C ARG A 190 -9.12 -5.88 10.00
N THR A 191 -10.27 -6.39 9.56
CA THR A 191 -11.51 -6.38 10.34
C THR A 191 -11.38 -7.25 11.60
N VAL A 192 -10.77 -8.43 11.48
CA VAL A 192 -10.46 -9.31 12.63
C VAL A 192 -9.64 -8.55 13.67
N GLY A 193 -8.58 -7.87 13.24
CA GLY A 193 -7.73 -7.07 14.13
C GLY A 193 -8.50 -5.95 14.84
N VAL A 194 -9.42 -5.26 14.17
CA VAL A 194 -10.28 -4.24 14.81
C VAL A 194 -11.17 -4.87 15.87
N ILE A 195 -11.83 -5.98 15.54
CA ILE A 195 -12.74 -6.69 16.47
C ILE A 195 -11.96 -7.16 17.71
N GLU A 196 -10.90 -7.93 17.50
CA GLU A 196 -10.09 -8.47 18.60
C GLU A 196 -9.40 -7.36 19.43
N GLY A 197 -9.01 -6.26 18.78
CA GLY A 197 -8.45 -5.10 19.47
C GLY A 197 -9.44 -4.50 20.48
N PHE A 198 -10.70 -4.36 20.12
CA PHE A 198 -11.75 -3.92 21.03
C PHE A 198 -12.09 -4.98 22.09
N GLU A 199 -12.22 -6.24 21.70
CA GLU A 199 -12.54 -7.35 22.61
C GLU A 199 -11.49 -7.54 23.71
N LYS A 200 -10.21 -7.41 23.39
CA LYS A 200 -9.10 -7.40 24.36
C LYS A 200 -9.24 -6.31 25.42
N LEU A 201 -9.85 -5.20 25.07
CA LEU A 201 -10.16 -4.09 25.98
C LEU A 201 -11.54 -4.25 26.64
N LYS A 202 -12.20 -5.40 26.46
CA LYS A 202 -13.54 -5.72 26.98
C LYS A 202 -14.62 -4.73 26.48
N ILE A 203 -14.45 -4.21 25.27
CA ILE A 203 -15.44 -3.41 24.55
C ILE A 203 -16.26 -4.40 23.70
N LYS A 204 -17.58 -4.31 23.79
CA LYS A 204 -18.49 -5.18 23.04
C LYS A 204 -18.55 -4.75 21.58
N VAL A 205 -18.39 -5.70 20.66
CA VAL A 205 -18.41 -5.43 19.23
C VAL A 205 -19.76 -5.82 18.62
N ILE A 206 -20.36 -4.89 17.90
CA ILE A 206 -21.46 -5.10 16.98
C ILE A 206 -20.85 -5.09 15.59
N TYR A 207 -20.93 -6.22 14.90
CA TYR A 207 -20.31 -6.38 13.59
C TYR A 207 -21.34 -6.40 12.46
N GLN A 208 -21.01 -5.74 11.34
CA GLN A 208 -21.73 -5.81 10.08
C GLN A 208 -20.74 -6.04 8.95
N GLU A 209 -21.01 -7.04 8.10
CA GLU A 209 -20.27 -7.22 6.83
C GLU A 209 -20.65 -6.12 5.85
N ILE A 210 -19.68 -5.60 5.11
CA ILE A 210 -19.91 -4.68 3.99
C ILE A 210 -20.39 -5.52 2.80
N ASP A 211 -21.61 -5.27 2.33
CA ASP A 211 -22.12 -5.89 1.11
C ASP A 211 -21.47 -5.29 -0.15
N GLN A 212 -21.52 -6.03 -1.28
CA GLN A 212 -20.86 -5.61 -2.51
C GLN A 212 -21.38 -4.27 -3.05
N ALA A 213 -22.66 -3.96 -2.90
CA ALA A 213 -23.22 -2.70 -3.38
C ALA A 213 -22.64 -1.52 -2.58
N THR A 214 -22.60 -1.65 -1.25
CA THR A 214 -21.97 -0.65 -0.35
C THR A 214 -20.45 -0.57 -0.57
N ASN A 215 -19.78 -1.69 -0.84
CA ASN A 215 -18.34 -1.72 -1.11
C ASN A 215 -17.98 -0.91 -2.38
N THR A 216 -18.80 -1.04 -3.42
CA THR A 216 -18.61 -0.34 -4.70
C THR A 216 -19.12 1.11 -4.65
N THR A 217 -20.26 1.33 -3.99
CA THR A 217 -20.93 2.64 -3.88
C THR A 217 -21.21 2.97 -2.40
N PRO A 218 -20.24 3.49 -1.65
CA PRO A 218 -20.36 3.69 -0.20
C PRO A 218 -21.60 4.49 0.24
N ALA A 219 -22.03 5.46 -0.55
CA ALA A 219 -23.22 6.27 -0.24
C ALA A 219 -24.51 5.43 -0.10
N SER A 220 -24.61 4.28 -0.75
CA SER A 220 -25.77 3.38 -0.65
C SER A 220 -25.94 2.76 0.75
N GLY A 221 -24.89 2.76 1.56
CA GLY A 221 -24.89 2.21 2.92
C GLY A 221 -25.59 3.07 3.97
N GLY A 222 -26.04 4.29 3.63
CA GLY A 222 -26.68 5.21 4.57
C GLY A 222 -27.83 4.60 5.36
N PRO A 223 -28.84 3.98 4.72
CA PRO A 223 -29.96 3.31 5.42
C PRO A 223 -29.50 2.18 6.35
N THR A 224 -28.54 1.36 5.93
CA THR A 224 -27.96 0.29 6.75
C THR A 224 -27.31 0.85 8.01
N PHE A 225 -26.48 1.87 7.88
CA PHE A 225 -25.85 2.55 9.01
C PHE A 225 -26.88 3.10 9.98
N ALA A 226 -27.85 3.86 9.48
CA ALA A 226 -28.92 4.46 10.31
C ALA A 226 -29.73 3.39 11.05
N GLY A 227 -30.08 2.28 10.39
CA GLY A 227 -30.80 1.17 10.99
C GLY A 227 -30.01 0.48 12.11
N ILE A 228 -28.70 0.30 11.94
CA ILE A 228 -27.83 -0.30 12.96
C ILE A 228 -27.71 0.63 14.16
N MET A 229 -27.47 1.92 13.96
CA MET A 229 -27.34 2.89 15.05
C MET A 229 -28.65 3.05 15.82
N ALA A 230 -29.80 3.03 15.15
CA ALA A 230 -31.11 3.08 15.80
C ALA A 230 -31.37 1.86 16.70
N LYS A 231 -30.94 0.67 16.28
CA LYS A 231 -31.06 -0.56 17.08
C LYS A 231 -30.06 -0.63 18.24
N ASN A 232 -28.96 0.09 18.16
CA ASN A 232 -27.85 0.03 19.12
C ASN A 232 -27.51 1.44 19.67
N PRO A 233 -28.41 2.07 20.43
CA PRO A 233 -28.25 3.46 20.89
C PRO A 233 -27.11 3.65 21.91
N LYS A 234 -26.51 2.57 22.40
CA LYS A 234 -25.38 2.60 23.35
C LYS A 234 -24.00 2.57 22.66
N VAL A 235 -23.95 2.48 21.34
CA VAL A 235 -22.71 2.51 20.59
C VAL A 235 -21.98 3.83 20.84
N LYS A 236 -20.75 3.74 21.31
CA LYS A 236 -19.86 4.89 21.57
C LYS A 236 -18.75 5.04 20.52
N ALA A 237 -18.41 3.97 19.82
CA ALA A 237 -17.42 4.01 18.77
C ALA A 237 -17.92 3.36 17.48
N VAL A 238 -17.48 3.87 16.34
CA VAL A 238 -17.76 3.30 15.03
C VAL A 238 -16.46 3.17 14.26
N VAL A 239 -16.25 2.02 13.63
CA VAL A 239 -15.12 1.78 12.71
C VAL A 239 -15.64 1.35 11.35
N THR A 240 -15.11 2.00 10.30
CA THR A 240 -15.21 1.51 8.92
C THR A 240 -13.81 1.09 8.44
N ASP A 241 -13.68 -0.12 7.92
CA ASP A 241 -12.38 -0.65 7.49
C ASP A 241 -12.04 -0.40 6.02
N HIS A 242 -12.85 0.42 5.35
CA HIS A 242 -12.76 0.73 3.93
C HIS A 242 -12.77 2.24 3.69
N GLY A 243 -11.80 2.76 2.95
CA GLY A 243 -11.63 4.20 2.75
C GLY A 243 -12.83 4.93 2.17
N GLY A 244 -13.57 4.27 1.26
CA GLY A 244 -14.82 4.82 0.72
C GLY A 244 -15.90 5.02 1.79
N LEU A 245 -16.07 4.05 2.70
CA LEU A 245 -17.01 4.18 3.81
C LEU A 245 -16.54 5.24 4.81
N THR A 246 -15.24 5.27 5.10
CA THR A 246 -14.64 6.30 5.98
C THR A 246 -14.87 7.71 5.42
N ALA A 247 -14.68 7.89 4.11
CA ALA A 247 -14.97 9.16 3.43
C ALA A 247 -16.45 9.57 3.48
N THR A 248 -17.34 8.60 3.69
CA THR A 248 -18.80 8.80 3.77
C THR A 248 -19.29 9.01 5.24
N ALA A 249 -18.39 8.99 6.22
CA ALA A 249 -18.73 9.06 7.66
C ALA A 249 -19.70 10.19 8.02
N ALA A 250 -19.45 11.41 7.54
CA ALA A 250 -20.34 12.55 7.82
C ALA A 250 -21.75 12.35 7.24
N THR A 251 -21.89 11.72 6.09
CA THR A 251 -23.19 11.38 5.48
C THR A 251 -23.91 10.30 6.30
N TYR A 252 -23.20 9.27 6.73
CA TYR A 252 -23.76 8.22 7.59
C TYR A 252 -24.26 8.76 8.92
N MET A 253 -23.43 9.58 9.59
CA MET A 253 -23.82 10.23 10.85
C MET A 253 -25.08 11.08 10.69
N LYS A 254 -25.17 11.89 9.62
CA LYS A 254 -26.35 12.70 9.31
C LYS A 254 -27.59 11.84 9.01
N ALA A 255 -27.43 10.75 8.24
CA ALA A 255 -28.52 9.80 7.96
C ALA A 255 -29.08 9.15 9.23
N ALA A 256 -28.24 8.93 10.24
CA ALA A 256 -28.63 8.42 11.55
C ALA A 256 -29.09 9.53 12.53
N ASN A 257 -29.25 10.79 12.10
CA ASN A 257 -29.54 11.95 12.94
C ASN A 257 -28.53 12.17 14.08
N LEU A 258 -27.28 11.76 13.88
CA LEU A 258 -26.20 11.93 14.85
C LEU A 258 -25.42 13.21 14.57
N LYS A 259 -25.15 13.98 15.61
CA LYS A 259 -24.32 15.18 15.55
C LYS A 259 -22.83 14.82 15.51
N ALA A 260 -22.00 15.75 15.05
CA ALA A 260 -20.56 15.64 15.16
C ALA A 260 -20.14 15.33 16.60
N GLY A 261 -19.27 14.34 16.79
CA GLY A 261 -18.80 13.90 18.10
C GLY A 261 -19.78 13.06 18.93
N ALA A 262 -20.98 12.70 18.41
CA ALA A 262 -21.93 11.85 19.11
C ALA A 262 -21.38 10.43 19.38
N VAL A 263 -20.51 9.94 18.50
CA VAL A 263 -19.71 8.71 18.66
C VAL A 263 -18.28 9.00 18.27
N TYR A 264 -17.32 8.19 18.76
CA TYR A 264 -15.93 8.24 18.33
C TYR A 264 -15.80 7.44 17.02
N PHE A 265 -15.80 8.13 15.89
CA PHE A 265 -15.75 7.49 14.58
C PHE A 265 -14.29 7.41 14.09
N GLY A 266 -13.85 6.22 13.69
CA GLY A 266 -12.55 5.98 13.11
C GLY A 266 -12.60 5.12 11.85
N GLY A 267 -11.50 5.07 11.12
CA GLY A 267 -11.43 4.27 9.90
C GLY A 267 -10.06 4.29 9.22
N PHE A 268 -10.08 4.02 7.95
CA PHE A 268 -8.88 3.95 7.09
C PHE A 268 -8.96 4.99 5.98
N ASP A 269 -7.80 5.43 5.55
CA ASP A 269 -7.53 6.29 4.41
C ASP A 269 -7.85 7.77 4.60
N VAL A 270 -7.02 8.57 3.97
CA VAL A 270 -7.16 10.01 3.85
C VAL A 270 -7.75 10.38 2.48
N SER A 271 -8.64 11.34 2.46
CA SER A 271 -9.25 11.92 1.27
C SER A 271 -9.74 13.33 1.57
N PRO A 272 -10.12 14.15 0.58
CA PRO A 272 -10.74 15.44 0.84
C PRO A 272 -11.98 15.37 1.74
N ALA A 273 -12.83 14.35 1.53
CA ALA A 273 -14.02 14.14 2.36
C ALA A 273 -13.66 13.71 3.78
N THR A 274 -12.67 12.82 3.94
CA THR A 274 -12.16 12.37 5.24
C THR A 274 -11.57 13.53 6.04
N THR A 275 -10.71 14.36 5.43
CA THR A 275 -10.12 15.52 6.10
C THR A 275 -11.17 16.53 6.52
N THR A 276 -12.16 16.83 5.66
CA THR A 276 -13.30 17.68 6.00
C THR A 276 -14.14 17.11 7.15
N ALA A 277 -14.35 15.78 7.18
CA ALA A 277 -15.07 15.12 8.25
C ALA A 277 -14.31 15.20 9.59
N ILE A 278 -12.97 15.11 9.59
CA ILE A 278 -12.13 15.31 10.77
C ILE A 278 -12.21 16.77 11.23
N GLU A 279 -12.07 17.72 10.34
CA GLU A 279 -12.14 19.15 10.65
C GLU A 279 -13.48 19.55 11.26
N SER A 280 -14.57 18.97 10.77
CA SER A 280 -15.93 19.22 11.25
C SER A 280 -16.36 18.32 12.43
N GLY A 281 -15.52 17.39 12.86
CA GLY A 281 -15.76 16.55 14.04
C GLY A 281 -16.71 15.36 13.81
N PHE A 282 -17.07 15.03 12.56
CA PHE A 282 -17.81 13.81 12.24
C PHE A 282 -16.95 12.55 12.23
N LEU A 283 -15.64 12.70 12.10
CA LEU A 283 -14.64 11.64 12.12
C LEU A 283 -13.52 12.09 13.08
N GLN A 284 -13.01 11.20 13.91
CA GLN A 284 -12.01 11.54 14.91
C GLN A 284 -10.62 11.00 14.59
N LEU A 285 -10.52 9.83 13.95
CA LEU A 285 -9.26 9.15 13.77
C LEU A 285 -9.26 8.31 12.50
N VAL A 286 -8.20 8.39 11.70
CA VAL A 286 -7.98 7.45 10.61
C VAL A 286 -6.54 6.95 10.60
N ILE A 287 -6.35 5.72 10.14
CA ILE A 287 -5.04 5.25 9.69
C ILE A 287 -4.86 5.70 8.25
N ASP A 288 -3.77 6.41 8.00
CA ASP A 288 -3.29 6.66 6.65
C ASP A 288 -2.39 5.49 6.21
N GLN A 289 -2.92 4.64 5.35
CA GLN A 289 -2.13 3.54 4.79
C GLN A 289 -1.35 3.92 3.53
N GLN A 290 -1.31 5.20 3.18
CA GLN A 290 -0.50 5.77 2.11
C GLN A 290 -0.74 5.11 0.74
N PRO A 291 -1.97 5.10 0.22
CA PRO A 291 -2.32 4.37 -0.99
C PRO A 291 -1.57 4.84 -2.24
N PHE A 292 -1.11 6.09 -2.28
CA PHE A 292 -0.22 6.57 -3.35
C PHE A 292 1.08 5.75 -3.41
N LEU A 293 1.69 5.45 -2.26
CA LEU A 293 2.90 4.61 -2.20
C LEU A 293 2.58 3.17 -2.59
N GLN A 294 1.37 2.67 -2.28
CA GLN A 294 0.94 1.35 -2.73
C GLN A 294 0.76 1.27 -4.26
N GLY A 295 0.65 2.41 -4.94
CA GLY A 295 0.75 2.49 -6.39
C GLY A 295 2.19 2.67 -6.88
N TYR A 296 2.94 3.60 -6.32
CA TYR A 296 4.27 3.95 -6.79
C TYR A 296 5.28 2.80 -6.63
N LEU A 297 5.36 2.23 -5.44
CA LEU A 297 6.39 1.26 -5.09
C LEU A 297 6.28 -0.09 -5.82
N PRO A 298 5.12 -0.66 -6.13
CA PRO A 298 5.04 -1.87 -6.95
C PRO A 298 5.63 -1.69 -8.36
N ILE A 299 5.41 -0.53 -9.00
CA ILE A 299 6.04 -0.23 -10.30
C ILE A 299 7.56 -0.16 -10.15
N LEU A 300 8.04 0.57 -9.15
CA LEU A 300 9.47 0.67 -8.85
C LEU A 300 10.07 -0.72 -8.62
N GLN A 301 9.43 -1.55 -7.83
CA GLN A 301 9.90 -2.90 -7.47
C GLN A 301 9.98 -3.81 -8.70
N ILE A 302 8.94 -3.83 -9.55
CA ILE A 302 8.97 -4.58 -10.81
C ILE A 302 10.13 -4.10 -11.70
N CYS A 303 10.35 -2.78 -11.77
CA CYS A 303 11.46 -2.20 -12.51
C CYS A 303 12.83 -2.64 -11.96
N LEU A 304 13.00 -2.61 -10.63
CA LEU A 304 14.23 -3.03 -9.96
C LEU A 304 14.52 -4.51 -10.21
N THR A 305 13.52 -5.36 -10.06
CA THR A 305 13.68 -6.80 -10.35
C THR A 305 14.01 -7.04 -11.82
N LYS A 306 13.26 -6.40 -12.74
CA LYS A 306 13.45 -6.62 -14.18
C LYS A 306 14.81 -6.15 -14.70
N LYS A 307 15.31 -5.02 -14.19
CA LYS A 307 16.55 -4.40 -14.66
C LYS A 307 17.79 -4.88 -13.93
N PHE A 308 17.67 -5.20 -12.64
CA PHE A 308 18.82 -5.45 -11.77
C PHE A 308 18.75 -6.78 -11.01
N GLY A 309 17.66 -7.57 -11.17
CA GLY A 309 17.54 -8.88 -10.52
C GLY A 309 17.29 -8.82 -9.03
N PHE A 310 16.76 -7.70 -8.49
CA PHE A 310 16.43 -7.62 -7.07
C PHE A 310 15.29 -8.58 -6.70
N SER A 311 15.38 -9.14 -5.50
CA SER A 311 14.30 -9.89 -4.86
C SER A 311 13.09 -8.99 -4.54
N GLY A 312 11.95 -9.61 -4.29
CA GLY A 312 10.76 -8.91 -3.84
C GLY A 312 10.96 -8.25 -2.47
N LEU A 313 10.41 -7.05 -2.32
CA LEU A 313 10.43 -6.31 -1.06
C LEU A 313 9.09 -6.51 -0.32
N ASP A 314 9.12 -6.37 1.00
CA ASP A 314 7.95 -6.26 1.86
C ASP A 314 7.96 -4.87 2.49
N VAL A 315 6.99 -4.02 2.10
CA VAL A 315 6.95 -2.62 2.52
C VAL A 315 5.65 -2.34 3.24
N ASN A 316 5.72 -2.13 4.55
CA ASN A 316 4.59 -1.68 5.35
C ASN A 316 4.33 -0.19 5.12
N THR A 317 3.16 0.14 4.57
CA THR A 317 2.73 1.52 4.31
C THR A 317 1.71 2.06 5.32
N ALA A 318 1.34 1.31 6.35
CA ALA A 318 0.52 1.83 7.44
C ALA A 318 1.34 2.87 8.23
N GLY A 319 1.27 4.12 7.79
CA GLY A 319 2.21 5.16 8.20
C GLY A 319 1.89 5.79 9.55
N GLY A 320 0.63 6.06 9.84
CA GLY A 320 0.30 6.78 11.06
C GLY A 320 -1.17 7.15 11.15
N PHE A 321 -1.48 7.81 12.28
CA PHE A 321 -2.81 8.29 12.53
C PHE A 321 -2.97 9.75 12.10
N VAL A 322 -4.11 10.03 11.47
CA VAL A 322 -4.54 11.40 11.17
C VAL A 322 -5.78 11.71 12.01
N ASP A 323 -5.72 12.82 12.72
CA ASP A 323 -6.76 13.35 13.57
C ASP A 323 -6.81 14.89 13.51
N LYS A 324 -7.58 15.52 14.39
CA LYS A 324 -7.72 16.97 14.44
C LYS A 324 -6.40 17.72 14.66
N SER A 325 -5.39 17.09 15.28
CA SER A 325 -4.12 17.73 15.60
C SER A 325 -3.19 17.90 14.40
N ASN A 326 -3.32 17.02 13.39
CA ASN A 326 -2.43 16.96 12.23
C ASN A 326 -3.12 17.00 10.86
N VAL A 327 -4.45 16.98 10.82
CA VAL A 327 -5.22 16.98 9.55
C VAL A 327 -4.85 18.17 8.65
N ALA A 328 -4.53 19.33 9.23
CA ALA A 328 -4.16 20.53 8.45
C ALA A 328 -2.91 20.31 7.58
N VAL A 329 -2.00 19.42 7.99
CA VAL A 329 -0.79 19.10 7.22
C VAL A 329 -1.12 18.20 6.03
N VAL A 330 -2.05 17.26 6.18
CA VAL A 330 -2.38 16.28 5.13
C VAL A 330 -3.50 16.74 4.20
N ALA A 331 -4.39 17.62 4.64
CA ALA A 331 -5.54 18.07 3.85
C ALA A 331 -5.17 18.69 2.48
N PRO A 332 -4.11 19.52 2.34
CA PRO A 332 -3.68 19.99 1.03
C PRO A 332 -3.22 18.86 0.10
N LEU A 333 -2.57 17.85 0.65
CA LEU A 333 -2.07 16.69 -0.12
C LEU A 333 -3.21 15.75 -0.51
N ALA A 334 -4.24 15.62 0.33
CA ALA A 334 -5.45 14.89 0.01
C ALA A 334 -6.21 15.52 -1.17
N LYS A 335 -6.26 16.86 -1.24
CA LYS A 335 -6.90 17.58 -2.37
C LYS A 335 -6.25 17.32 -3.73
N VAL A 336 -4.97 17.01 -3.74
CA VAL A 336 -4.22 16.65 -4.96
C VAL A 336 -4.00 15.14 -5.09
N GLU A 337 -4.69 14.35 -4.26
CA GLU A 337 -4.75 12.89 -4.30
C GLU A 337 -3.35 12.21 -4.22
N ILE A 338 -2.50 12.76 -3.36
CA ILE A 338 -1.20 12.17 -2.98
C ILE A 338 -1.31 11.48 -1.60
N ARG A 339 -2.35 11.85 -0.84
CA ARG A 339 -2.63 11.25 0.47
C ARG A 339 -4.07 10.83 0.54
#